data_b395e6fd3de37262d6c2c4cde39218a7
#
_entry.id   b395e6fd3de37262d6c2c4cde39218a7
#
_cell.length_a   1.000
_cell.length_b   1.000
_cell.length_c   1.000
_cell.angle_alpha   90.00
_cell.angle_beta   90.00
_cell.angle_gamma   90.00
#
_symmetry.space_group_name_H-M   'P 1'
#
loop_
_entity.id
_entity.type
_entity.pdbx_description
1 polymer ?
#
loop_
_entity_poly.entity_id
_entity_poly.type
_entity_poly.pdbx_seq_one_letter_code
_entity_poly.pdbx_strand_id
1 'polypeptide(L)'
;MKKQFDLSAAALHILAMAFMLLDHLWATLFLSQEWMTCVGRLAFPIFAFMAVEGFFHTHSFKKYAQRMLIFALLSEIPFDLMYGGTWFYPVHQNVIWTLLIGLLGIRAMEAVREKGKTWLYLLTCVAVTVLGFALGTLGMVDYYGMGVLTVFVFYFLRGREWWKLFGQIAALYWINVSLIGGQIFPIELFGLEFEVCEQGLALLALVPIWLYRGRQGHHSKAFQYACYAFYPVHMLILGLVQLSL
;
A
#
# COMPACT_ATOMS: atom_id res chain seq x y z
N MET A 1 -13.77 32.07 7.29
CA MET A 1 -13.40 30.91 6.47
C MET A 1 -13.86 29.65 7.17
N LYS A 2 -14.76 28.85 6.58
CA LYS A 2 -15.15 27.55 7.15
C LYS A 2 -13.90 26.65 7.17
N LYS A 3 -13.51 26.14 8.33
CA LYS A 3 -12.47 25.10 8.43
C LYS A 3 -12.93 23.92 7.60
N GLN A 4 -12.31 23.72 6.45
CA GLN A 4 -12.58 22.57 5.61
C GLN A 4 -11.98 21.35 6.34
N PHE A 5 -12.80 20.30 6.48
CA PHE A 5 -12.33 19.05 7.10
C PHE A 5 -11.19 18.47 6.26
N ASP A 6 -10.04 18.20 6.89
CA ASP A 6 -8.88 17.59 6.25
C ASP A 6 -8.24 16.55 7.18
N LEU A 7 -7.74 15.49 6.58
CA LEU A 7 -6.94 14.50 7.27
C LEU A 7 -5.45 14.89 7.21
N SER A 8 -4.74 14.66 8.31
CA SER A 8 -3.28 14.81 8.31
C SER A 8 -2.59 13.51 7.91
N ALA A 9 -1.29 13.59 7.54
CA ALA A 9 -0.48 12.40 7.28
C ALA A 9 -0.45 11.45 8.49
N ALA A 10 -0.33 11.99 9.70
CA ALA A 10 -0.40 11.20 10.93
C ALA A 10 -1.74 10.45 11.07
N ALA A 11 -2.87 11.10 10.75
CA ALA A 11 -4.18 10.46 10.80
C ALA A 11 -4.30 9.34 9.74
N LEU A 12 -3.79 9.56 8.52
CA LEU A 12 -3.75 8.52 7.49
C LEU A 12 -2.89 7.32 7.90
N HIS A 13 -1.73 7.56 8.53
CA HIS A 13 -0.89 6.48 9.05
C HIS A 13 -1.63 5.64 10.10
N ILE A 14 -2.26 6.28 11.10
CA ILE A 14 -3.01 5.58 12.13
C ILE A 14 -4.16 4.77 11.51
N LEU A 15 -4.89 5.36 10.58
CA LEU A 15 -6.00 4.71 9.89
C LEU A 15 -5.52 3.47 9.10
N ALA A 16 -4.44 3.62 8.33
CA ALA A 16 -3.88 2.52 7.56
C ALA A 16 -3.34 1.39 8.47
N MET A 17 -2.68 1.73 9.58
CA MET A 17 -2.23 0.75 10.58
C MET A 17 -3.40 0.02 11.23
N ALA A 18 -4.50 0.71 11.54
CA ALA A 18 -5.70 0.09 12.12
C ALA A 18 -6.35 -0.89 11.12
N PHE A 19 -6.48 -0.49 9.85
CA PHE A 19 -7.00 -1.37 8.80
C PHE A 19 -6.10 -2.59 8.58
N MET A 20 -4.80 -2.39 8.52
CA MET A 20 -3.83 -3.48 8.38
C MET A 20 -3.89 -4.46 9.57
N LEU A 21 -4.04 -3.94 10.80
CA LEU A 21 -4.19 -4.81 11.98
C LEU A 21 -5.46 -5.66 11.89
N LEU A 22 -6.59 -5.09 11.45
CA LEU A 22 -7.84 -5.85 11.24
C LEU A 22 -7.63 -6.97 10.22
N ASP A 23 -6.98 -6.68 9.09
CA ASP A 23 -6.68 -7.68 8.07
C ASP A 23 -5.83 -8.83 8.61
N HIS A 24 -4.76 -8.51 9.34
CA HIS A 24 -3.88 -9.52 9.91
C HIS A 24 -4.52 -10.29 11.06
N LEU A 25 -5.38 -9.67 11.87
CA LEU A 25 -6.19 -10.37 12.88
C LEU A 25 -7.14 -11.37 12.22
N TRP A 26 -7.79 -10.98 11.12
CA TRP A 26 -8.60 -11.91 10.34
C TRP A 26 -7.77 -13.07 9.82
N ALA A 27 -6.65 -12.78 9.16
CA ALA A 27 -5.80 -13.81 8.53
C ALA A 27 -5.20 -14.81 9.52
N THR A 28 -5.13 -14.48 10.83
CA THR A 28 -4.46 -15.30 11.83
C THR A 28 -5.41 -15.91 12.86
N LEU A 29 -6.30 -15.12 13.43
CA LEU A 29 -7.08 -15.51 14.62
C LEU A 29 -8.60 -15.54 14.40
N PHE A 30 -9.13 -14.75 13.47
CA PHE A 30 -10.56 -14.53 13.32
C PHE A 30 -11.06 -14.79 11.89
N LEU A 31 -10.66 -15.91 11.28
CA LEU A 31 -10.97 -16.27 9.89
C LEU A 31 -12.48 -16.22 9.54
N SER A 32 -13.36 -16.41 10.53
CA SER A 32 -14.82 -16.32 10.33
C SER A 32 -15.37 -14.90 10.28
N GLN A 33 -14.54 -13.88 10.58
CA GLN A 33 -14.96 -12.47 10.66
C GLN A 33 -14.58 -11.71 9.37
N GLU A 34 -15.17 -12.08 8.25
CA GLU A 34 -14.84 -11.54 6.90
C GLU A 34 -14.90 -10.01 6.79
N TRP A 35 -15.74 -9.34 7.60
CA TRP A 35 -15.76 -7.87 7.61
C TRP A 35 -14.40 -7.24 7.96
N MET A 36 -13.55 -7.94 8.71
CA MET A 36 -12.23 -7.43 9.12
C MET A 36 -11.30 -7.32 7.90
N THR A 37 -11.27 -8.34 7.04
CA THR A 37 -10.49 -8.28 5.80
C THR A 37 -11.09 -7.30 4.80
N CYS A 38 -12.44 -7.22 4.70
CA CYS A 38 -13.11 -6.22 3.86
C CYS A 38 -12.65 -4.78 4.18
N VAL A 39 -12.55 -4.44 5.47
CA VAL A 39 -12.01 -3.15 5.92
C VAL A 39 -10.50 -3.09 5.74
N GLY A 40 -9.82 -4.21 5.95
CA GLY A 40 -8.37 -4.37 5.80
C GLY A 40 -7.86 -4.01 4.41
N ARG A 41 -8.64 -4.32 3.35
CA ARG A 41 -8.26 -3.98 1.95
C ARG A 41 -7.94 -2.50 1.73
N LEU A 42 -8.43 -1.60 2.58
CA LEU A 42 -8.17 -0.17 2.49
C LEU A 42 -6.73 0.20 2.90
N ALA A 43 -6.04 -0.64 3.65
CA ALA A 43 -4.72 -0.33 4.22
C ALA A 43 -3.66 -0.10 3.15
N PHE A 44 -3.51 -1.04 2.22
CA PHE A 44 -2.42 -1.01 1.24
C PHE A 44 -2.45 0.22 0.32
N PRO A 45 -3.58 0.61 -0.30
CA PRO A 45 -3.62 1.82 -1.13
C PRO A 45 -3.26 3.09 -0.35
N ILE A 46 -3.62 3.19 0.94
CA ILE A 46 -3.23 4.33 1.78
C ILE A 46 -1.71 4.32 1.99
N PHE A 47 -1.10 3.18 2.31
CA PHE A 47 0.36 3.09 2.45
C PHE A 47 1.09 3.38 1.15
N ALA A 48 0.60 2.89 0.01
CA ALA A 48 1.17 3.17 -1.31
C ALA A 48 1.12 4.68 -1.63
N PHE A 49 -0.03 5.33 -1.41
CA PHE A 49 -0.17 6.78 -1.54
C PHE A 49 0.81 7.53 -0.64
N MET A 50 0.88 7.16 0.64
CA MET A 50 1.75 7.83 1.61
C MET A 50 3.24 7.61 1.30
N ALA A 51 3.62 6.46 0.75
CA ALA A 51 4.98 6.20 0.30
C ALA A 51 5.37 7.15 -0.85
N VAL A 52 4.46 7.38 -1.81
CA VAL A 52 4.65 8.35 -2.90
C VAL A 52 4.73 9.78 -2.36
N GLU A 53 3.84 10.19 -1.46
CA GLU A 53 3.93 11.49 -0.82
C GLU A 53 5.25 11.65 -0.05
N GLY A 54 5.68 10.62 0.67
CA GLY A 54 6.96 10.59 1.37
C GLY A 54 8.15 10.78 0.41
N PHE A 55 8.09 10.20 -0.79
CA PHE A 55 9.11 10.41 -1.82
C PHE A 55 9.27 11.89 -2.19
N PHE A 56 8.17 12.60 -2.42
CA PHE A 56 8.20 14.01 -2.80
C PHE A 56 8.53 14.96 -1.65
N HIS A 57 8.35 14.54 -0.40
CA HIS A 57 8.62 15.37 0.78
C HIS A 57 9.94 15.04 1.48
N THR A 58 10.65 13.98 1.07
CA THR A 58 11.92 13.62 1.73
C THR A 58 13.07 14.49 1.25
N HIS A 59 13.90 14.96 2.20
CA HIS A 59 15.15 15.67 1.87
C HIS A 59 16.23 14.74 1.30
N SER A 60 16.14 13.43 1.55
CA SER A 60 17.14 12.45 1.09
C SER A 60 16.47 11.12 0.75
N PHE A 61 16.24 10.91 -0.54
CA PHE A 61 15.73 9.64 -1.04
C PHE A 61 16.62 8.44 -0.62
N LYS A 62 17.95 8.60 -0.66
CA LYS A 62 18.88 7.54 -0.24
C LYS A 62 18.61 7.08 1.19
N LYS A 63 18.48 8.02 2.14
CA LYS A 63 18.16 7.68 3.54
C LYS A 63 16.75 7.08 3.69
N TYR A 64 15.79 7.53 2.89
CA TYR A 64 14.43 6.99 2.89
C TYR A 64 14.43 5.53 2.39
N ALA A 65 15.03 5.27 1.24
CA ALA A 65 15.14 3.92 0.69
C ALA A 65 15.95 2.96 1.59
N GLN A 66 17.03 3.45 2.22
CA GLN A 66 17.80 2.66 3.18
C GLN A 66 16.96 2.26 4.41
N ARG A 67 16.15 3.19 4.97
CA ARG A 67 15.24 2.83 6.06
C ARG A 67 14.23 1.78 5.62
N MET A 68 13.60 1.94 4.45
CA MET A 68 12.65 0.96 3.94
C MET A 68 13.32 -0.41 3.74
N LEU A 69 14.53 -0.45 3.19
CA LEU A 69 15.29 -1.70 3.02
C LEU A 69 15.56 -2.39 4.37
N ILE A 70 16.02 -1.62 5.37
CA ILE A 70 16.27 -2.17 6.71
C ILE A 70 14.97 -2.73 7.32
N PHE A 71 13.86 -1.99 7.22
CA PHE A 71 12.59 -2.46 7.76
C PHE A 71 11.99 -3.61 6.93
N ALA A 72 12.19 -3.67 5.62
CA ALA A 72 11.83 -4.83 4.82
C ALA A 72 12.53 -6.08 5.34
N LEU A 73 13.86 -6.02 5.51
CA LEU A 73 14.65 -7.15 6.02
C LEU A 73 14.26 -7.54 7.46
N LEU A 74 14.07 -6.57 8.35
CA LEU A 74 13.67 -6.83 9.75
C LEU A 74 12.26 -7.42 9.85
N SER A 75 11.40 -7.14 8.89
CA SER A 75 10.00 -7.58 8.90
C SER A 75 9.80 -8.95 8.25
N GLU A 76 10.81 -9.52 7.57
CA GLU A 76 10.65 -10.84 6.93
C GLU A 76 10.36 -11.94 7.96
N ILE A 77 11.16 -12.04 9.00
CA ILE A 77 10.94 -13.08 10.02
C ILE A 77 9.56 -12.97 10.68
N PRO A 78 9.10 -11.79 11.17
CA PRO A 78 7.74 -11.62 11.63
C PRO A 78 6.65 -11.95 10.59
N PHE A 79 6.88 -11.58 9.34
CA PHE A 79 5.96 -11.84 8.24
C PHE A 79 5.88 -13.33 7.92
N ASP A 80 7.02 -13.99 7.77
CA ASP A 80 7.11 -15.43 7.51
C ASP A 80 6.41 -16.22 8.61
N LEU A 81 6.62 -15.82 9.86
CA LEU A 81 5.99 -16.47 11.00
C LEU A 81 4.48 -16.32 11.00
N MET A 82 3.99 -15.10 10.73
CA MET A 82 2.55 -14.81 10.70
C MET A 82 1.86 -15.41 9.48
N TYR A 83 2.46 -15.30 8.30
CA TYR A 83 1.85 -15.72 7.03
C TYR A 83 2.07 -17.20 6.72
N GLY A 84 3.30 -17.68 6.89
CA GLY A 84 3.72 -19.05 6.57
C GLY A 84 3.74 -20.02 7.76
N GLY A 85 3.52 -19.55 8.99
CA GLY A 85 3.61 -20.36 10.21
C GLY A 85 5.02 -20.91 10.49
N THR A 86 6.04 -20.34 9.86
CA THR A 86 7.43 -20.78 9.97
C THR A 86 8.38 -19.59 10.04
N TRP A 87 9.60 -19.82 10.55
CA TRP A 87 10.61 -18.75 10.64
C TRP A 87 11.23 -18.36 9.30
N PHE A 88 10.99 -19.15 8.24
CA PHE A 88 11.49 -18.89 6.90
C PHE A 88 10.49 -19.39 5.87
N TYR A 89 9.89 -18.45 5.11
CA TYR A 89 8.88 -18.71 4.09
C TYR A 89 9.21 -17.93 2.80
N PRO A 90 10.14 -18.42 1.97
CA PRO A 90 10.73 -17.63 0.87
C PRO A 90 9.81 -17.41 -0.34
N VAL A 91 8.61 -17.96 -0.35
CA VAL A 91 7.68 -17.88 -1.49
C VAL A 91 6.70 -16.72 -1.42
N HIS A 92 6.81 -15.87 -0.40
CA HIS A 92 6.04 -14.63 -0.28
C HIS A 92 6.79 -13.64 0.60
N GLN A 93 7.02 -12.43 0.10
CA GLN A 93 7.80 -11.39 0.76
C GLN A 93 6.89 -10.28 1.26
N ASN A 94 7.26 -9.61 2.34
CA ASN A 94 6.44 -8.57 2.96
C ASN A 94 6.23 -7.32 2.07
N VAL A 95 5.17 -6.57 2.36
CA VAL A 95 4.70 -5.42 1.56
C VAL A 95 5.70 -4.26 1.45
N ILE A 96 6.69 -4.16 2.34
CA ILE A 96 7.67 -3.07 2.28
C ILE A 96 8.55 -3.23 1.03
N TRP A 97 8.81 -4.46 0.56
CA TRP A 97 9.50 -4.70 -0.71
C TRP A 97 8.71 -4.15 -1.89
N THR A 98 7.39 -4.35 -1.91
CA THR A 98 6.50 -3.81 -2.94
C THR A 98 6.63 -2.28 -3.03
N LEU A 99 6.55 -1.62 -1.88
CA LEU A 99 6.69 -0.17 -1.79
C LEU A 99 8.10 0.30 -2.20
N LEU A 100 9.14 -0.42 -1.79
CA LEU A 100 10.54 -0.09 -2.12
C LEU A 100 10.81 -0.21 -3.62
N ILE A 101 10.36 -1.30 -4.27
CA ILE A 101 10.47 -1.47 -5.73
C ILE A 101 9.76 -0.31 -6.44
N GLY A 102 8.53 0.02 -6.03
CA GLY A 102 7.79 1.15 -6.58
C GLY A 102 8.55 2.49 -6.45
N LEU A 103 9.10 2.78 -5.27
CA LEU A 103 9.84 4.03 -5.03
C LEU A 103 11.17 4.10 -5.77
N LEU A 104 11.89 2.98 -5.92
CA LEU A 104 13.10 2.90 -6.74
C LEU A 104 12.77 3.17 -8.21
N GLY A 105 11.65 2.62 -8.70
CA GLY A 105 11.13 2.91 -10.03
C GLY A 105 10.80 4.40 -10.22
N ILE A 106 10.09 5.02 -9.29
CA ILE A 106 9.80 6.47 -9.32
C ILE A 106 11.10 7.28 -9.35
N ARG A 107 12.09 6.92 -8.55
CA ARG A 107 13.40 7.62 -8.56
C ARG A 107 14.07 7.52 -9.91
N ALA A 108 14.03 6.37 -10.58
CA ALA A 108 14.57 6.19 -11.91
C ALA A 108 13.84 7.07 -12.95
N MET A 109 12.50 7.13 -12.91
CA MET A 109 11.69 7.99 -13.78
C MET A 109 12.03 9.47 -13.57
N GLU A 110 12.07 9.94 -12.31
CA GLU A 110 12.39 11.35 -11.99
C GLU A 110 13.82 11.73 -12.42
N ALA A 111 14.79 10.84 -12.24
CA ALA A 111 16.18 11.09 -12.68
C ALA A 111 16.29 11.30 -14.21
N VAL A 112 15.43 10.67 -15.00
CA VAL A 112 15.38 10.89 -16.45
C VAL A 112 14.56 12.13 -16.79
N ARG A 113 13.48 12.40 -16.06
CA ARG A 113 12.68 13.60 -16.21
C ARG A 113 13.50 14.88 -16.03
N GLU A 114 14.41 14.89 -15.04
CA GLU A 114 15.36 16.00 -14.78
C GLU A 114 16.26 16.31 -15.98
N LYS A 115 16.50 15.37 -16.91
CA LYS A 115 17.30 15.58 -18.13
C LYS A 115 16.55 16.31 -19.25
N GLY A 116 15.25 16.57 -19.09
CA GLY A 116 14.42 17.36 -20.01
C GLY A 116 14.10 16.72 -21.37
N LYS A 117 14.42 15.42 -21.57
CA LYS A 117 14.14 14.71 -22.82
C LYS A 117 12.82 13.93 -22.70
N THR A 118 11.71 14.50 -23.16
CA THR A 118 10.36 13.94 -23.00
C THR A 118 10.23 12.52 -23.52
N TRP A 119 10.75 12.22 -24.74
CA TRP A 119 10.65 10.87 -25.32
C TRP A 119 11.39 9.83 -24.46
N LEU A 120 12.55 10.18 -23.92
CA LEU A 120 13.32 9.30 -23.05
C LEU A 120 12.61 9.07 -21.72
N TYR A 121 11.98 10.12 -21.17
CA TYR A 121 11.14 10.00 -19.98
C TYR A 121 9.97 9.04 -20.21
N LEU A 122 9.23 9.20 -21.32
CA LEU A 122 8.10 8.31 -21.64
C LEU A 122 8.54 6.85 -21.82
N LEU A 123 9.64 6.63 -22.55
CA LEU A 123 10.22 5.28 -22.70
C LEU A 123 10.63 4.69 -21.35
N THR A 124 11.24 5.51 -20.46
CA THR A 124 11.61 5.08 -19.13
C THR A 124 10.38 4.76 -18.28
N CYS A 125 9.31 5.53 -18.37
CA CYS A 125 8.06 5.22 -17.65
C CYS A 125 7.52 3.85 -18.05
N VAL A 126 7.46 3.55 -19.34
CA VAL A 126 7.01 2.24 -19.83
C VAL A 126 7.96 1.12 -19.35
N ALA A 127 9.26 1.29 -19.56
CA ALA A 127 10.26 0.28 -19.19
C ALA A 127 10.26 0.00 -17.67
N VAL A 128 10.23 1.05 -16.85
CA VAL A 128 10.19 0.92 -15.37
C VAL A 128 8.88 0.31 -14.91
N THR A 129 7.75 0.63 -15.54
CA THR A 129 6.45 0.02 -15.19
C THR A 129 6.46 -1.48 -15.47
N VAL A 130 6.94 -1.90 -16.65
CA VAL A 130 7.05 -3.32 -17.01
C VAL A 130 8.05 -4.03 -16.09
N LEU A 131 9.23 -3.44 -15.87
CA LEU A 131 10.25 -4.02 -15.00
C LEU A 131 9.78 -4.10 -13.55
N GLY A 132 9.15 -3.06 -13.03
CA GLY A 132 8.60 -3.03 -11.67
C GLY A 132 7.53 -4.09 -11.45
N PHE A 133 6.63 -4.26 -12.43
CA PHE A 133 5.64 -5.34 -12.43
C PHE A 133 6.32 -6.72 -12.43
N ALA A 134 7.30 -6.93 -13.30
CA ALA A 134 8.04 -8.19 -13.38
C ALA A 134 8.81 -8.48 -12.09
N LEU A 135 9.52 -7.50 -11.52
CA LEU A 135 10.26 -7.65 -10.27
C LEU A 135 9.32 -7.94 -9.08
N GLY A 136 8.18 -7.26 -9.01
CA GLY A 136 7.18 -7.54 -7.97
C GLY A 136 6.61 -8.95 -8.06
N THR A 137 6.34 -9.42 -9.28
CA THR A 137 5.79 -10.75 -9.53
C THR A 137 6.83 -11.86 -9.30
N LEU A 138 8.01 -11.72 -9.89
CA LEU A 138 9.09 -12.73 -9.76
C LEU A 138 9.71 -12.75 -8.35
N GLY A 139 9.75 -11.60 -7.68
CA GLY A 139 10.18 -11.49 -6.28
C GLY A 139 9.13 -11.97 -5.29
N MET A 140 7.93 -12.35 -5.77
CA MET A 140 6.83 -12.83 -4.92
C MET A 140 6.53 -11.89 -3.74
N VAL A 141 6.64 -10.57 -3.99
CA VAL A 141 6.34 -9.57 -2.96
C VAL A 141 4.83 -9.47 -2.75
N ASP A 142 4.42 -9.00 -1.59
CA ASP A 142 3.00 -8.84 -1.26
C ASP A 142 2.28 -7.96 -2.30
N TYR A 143 1.10 -8.38 -2.75
CA TYR A 143 0.37 -7.88 -3.93
C TYR A 143 1.13 -8.04 -5.26
N TYR A 144 2.26 -8.74 -5.32
CA TYR A 144 3.03 -9.01 -6.53
C TYR A 144 3.32 -7.74 -7.37
N GLY A 145 3.35 -7.87 -8.69
CA GLY A 145 3.49 -6.72 -9.60
C GLY A 145 2.34 -5.73 -9.54
N MET A 146 1.12 -6.16 -9.17
CA MET A 146 -0.06 -5.30 -9.01
C MET A 146 0.11 -4.28 -7.89
N GLY A 147 0.78 -4.68 -6.81
CA GLY A 147 1.14 -3.74 -5.74
C GLY A 147 2.09 -2.65 -6.22
N VAL A 148 3.09 -3.00 -7.02
CA VAL A 148 4.01 -2.02 -7.63
C VAL A 148 3.26 -1.09 -8.58
N LEU A 149 2.33 -1.62 -9.39
CA LEU A 149 1.48 -0.78 -10.25
C LEU A 149 0.63 0.20 -9.44
N THR A 150 0.11 -0.21 -8.29
CA THR A 150 -0.65 0.68 -7.39
C THR A 150 0.19 1.88 -6.92
N VAL A 151 1.48 1.66 -6.59
CA VAL A 151 2.41 2.76 -6.28
C VAL A 151 2.58 3.69 -7.49
N PHE A 152 2.73 3.15 -8.70
CA PHE A 152 2.86 3.95 -9.92
C PHE A 152 1.58 4.71 -10.27
N VAL A 153 0.40 4.16 -10.00
CA VAL A 153 -0.88 4.88 -10.15
C VAL A 153 -0.88 6.17 -9.33
N PHE A 154 -0.49 6.10 -8.06
CA PHE A 154 -0.41 7.30 -7.22
C PHE A 154 0.70 8.26 -7.63
N TYR A 155 1.76 7.80 -8.26
CA TYR A 155 2.78 8.66 -8.84
C TYR A 155 2.29 9.39 -10.10
N PHE A 156 1.80 8.66 -11.10
CA PHE A 156 1.37 9.23 -12.38
C PHE A 156 0.13 10.13 -12.23
N LEU A 157 -0.77 9.75 -11.35
CA LEU A 157 -2.01 10.48 -11.11
C LEU A 157 -1.96 11.31 -9.81
N ARG A 158 -0.74 11.72 -9.41
CA ARG A 158 -0.56 12.61 -8.25
C ARG A 158 -1.14 13.98 -8.53
N GLY A 159 -2.03 14.45 -7.66
CA GLY A 159 -2.69 15.75 -7.73
C GLY A 159 -4.17 15.66 -7.39
N ARG A 160 -4.87 16.77 -7.52
CA ARG A 160 -6.26 16.90 -7.06
C ARG A 160 -7.25 17.24 -8.18
N GLU A 161 -6.80 17.23 -9.41
CA GLU A 161 -7.62 17.47 -10.56
C GLU A 161 -8.63 16.32 -10.74
N TRP A 162 -9.86 16.65 -11.10
CA TRP A 162 -10.97 15.69 -11.20
C TRP A 162 -10.63 14.49 -12.11
N TRP A 163 -9.92 14.72 -13.23
CA TRP A 163 -9.52 13.64 -14.14
C TRP A 163 -8.51 12.67 -13.52
N LYS A 164 -7.67 13.14 -12.58
CA LYS A 164 -6.74 12.27 -11.83
C LYS A 164 -7.49 11.39 -10.86
N LEU A 165 -8.56 11.91 -10.20
CA LEU A 165 -9.44 11.08 -9.38
C LEU A 165 -10.08 9.97 -10.22
N PHE A 166 -10.66 10.31 -11.38
CA PHE A 166 -11.21 9.30 -12.28
C PHE A 166 -10.17 8.29 -12.73
N GLY A 167 -8.96 8.75 -13.07
CA GLY A 167 -7.84 7.87 -13.41
C GLY A 167 -7.45 6.93 -12.27
N GLN A 168 -7.40 7.43 -11.03
CA GLN A 168 -7.15 6.60 -9.85
C GLN A 168 -8.26 5.56 -9.64
N ILE A 169 -9.53 5.95 -9.73
CA ILE A 169 -10.66 5.03 -9.62
C ILE A 169 -10.56 3.94 -10.69
N ALA A 170 -10.39 4.32 -11.96
CA ALA A 170 -10.34 3.38 -13.08
C ALA A 170 -9.13 2.42 -12.97
N ALA A 171 -7.95 2.95 -12.65
CA ALA A 171 -6.73 2.15 -12.51
C ALA A 171 -6.80 1.21 -11.31
N LEU A 172 -7.24 1.70 -10.14
CA LEU A 172 -7.39 0.86 -8.95
C LEU A 172 -8.51 -0.17 -9.12
N TYR A 173 -9.61 0.17 -9.80
CA TYR A 173 -10.63 -0.81 -10.15
C TYR A 173 -10.04 -1.93 -11.01
N TRP A 174 -9.34 -1.59 -12.09
CA TRP A 174 -8.73 -2.57 -12.96
C TRP A 174 -7.71 -3.44 -12.21
N ILE A 175 -6.84 -2.84 -11.38
CA ILE A 175 -5.85 -3.57 -10.61
C ILE A 175 -6.53 -4.50 -9.58
N ASN A 176 -7.45 -3.98 -8.77
CA ASN A 176 -7.98 -4.73 -7.64
C ASN A 176 -9.09 -5.71 -8.05
N VAL A 177 -9.97 -5.34 -8.98
CA VAL A 177 -11.10 -6.19 -9.37
C VAL A 177 -10.72 -7.13 -10.51
N SER A 178 -9.99 -6.63 -11.54
CA SER A 178 -9.72 -7.42 -12.75
C SER A 178 -8.42 -8.22 -12.68
N LEU A 179 -7.36 -7.69 -12.06
CA LEU A 179 -6.05 -8.36 -12.02
C LEU A 179 -5.83 -9.17 -10.74
N ILE A 180 -6.17 -8.62 -9.56
CA ILE A 180 -6.04 -9.33 -8.29
C ILE A 180 -7.25 -10.23 -8.08
N GLY A 181 -8.46 -9.69 -8.23
CA GLY A 181 -9.71 -10.42 -7.99
C GLY A 181 -9.93 -10.69 -6.50
N GLY A 182 -10.48 -11.85 -6.17
CA GLY A 182 -10.75 -12.26 -4.79
C GLY A 182 -12.14 -12.84 -4.64
N GLN A 183 -12.61 -12.95 -3.41
CA GLN A 183 -13.94 -13.45 -3.11
C GLN A 183 -15.01 -12.47 -3.60
N ILE A 184 -16.14 -13.00 -4.05
CA ILE A 184 -17.28 -12.23 -4.52
C ILE A 184 -18.43 -12.45 -3.51
N PHE A 185 -18.91 -11.35 -2.95
CA PHE A 185 -20.05 -11.35 -2.03
C PHE A 185 -21.32 -10.86 -2.72
N PRO A 186 -22.41 -11.64 -2.72
CA PRO A 186 -23.69 -11.12 -3.13
C PRO A 186 -24.22 -10.15 -2.05
N ILE A 187 -24.56 -8.95 -2.44
CA ILE A 187 -25.16 -7.92 -1.58
C ILE A 187 -26.52 -7.55 -2.17
N GLU A 188 -27.56 -7.66 -1.38
CA GLU A 188 -28.89 -7.14 -1.74
C GLU A 188 -29.01 -5.68 -1.27
N LEU A 189 -29.24 -4.77 -2.21
CA LEU A 189 -29.45 -3.36 -1.93
C LEU A 189 -30.70 -2.87 -2.70
N PHE A 190 -31.68 -2.36 -1.98
CA PHE A 190 -32.96 -1.89 -2.56
C PHE A 190 -33.69 -2.93 -3.42
N GLY A 191 -33.60 -4.22 -3.07
CA GLY A 191 -34.22 -5.32 -3.82
C GLY A 191 -33.49 -5.72 -5.11
N LEU A 192 -32.26 -5.24 -5.30
CA LEU A 192 -31.36 -5.63 -6.38
C LEU A 192 -30.17 -6.38 -5.82
N GLU A 193 -29.81 -7.49 -6.44
CA GLU A 193 -28.60 -8.24 -6.11
C GLU A 193 -27.40 -7.66 -6.85
N PHE A 194 -26.35 -7.36 -6.09
CA PHE A 194 -25.06 -6.89 -6.60
C PHE A 194 -23.95 -7.86 -6.19
N GLU A 195 -23.04 -8.12 -7.07
CA GLU A 195 -21.80 -8.84 -6.78
C GLU A 195 -20.69 -7.85 -6.43
N VAL A 196 -20.15 -7.93 -5.23
CA VAL A 196 -19.04 -7.07 -4.78
C VAL A 196 -17.80 -7.92 -4.58
N CYS A 197 -16.77 -7.59 -5.35
CA CYS A 197 -15.44 -8.19 -5.17
C CYS A 197 -14.80 -7.63 -3.89
N GLU A 198 -14.36 -8.50 -2.98
CA GLU A 198 -13.70 -8.13 -1.72
C GLU A 198 -12.54 -7.16 -1.95
N GLN A 199 -11.63 -7.51 -2.85
CA GLN A 199 -10.47 -6.69 -3.16
C GLN A 199 -10.87 -5.34 -3.78
N GLY A 200 -12.04 -5.25 -4.42
CA GLY A 200 -12.60 -3.99 -4.94
C GLY A 200 -12.89 -2.96 -3.85
N LEU A 201 -13.08 -3.38 -2.58
CA LEU A 201 -13.24 -2.48 -1.44
C LEU A 201 -11.99 -1.61 -1.19
N ALA A 202 -10.83 -2.00 -1.70
CA ALA A 202 -9.61 -1.19 -1.68
C ALA A 202 -9.82 0.22 -2.31
N LEU A 203 -10.79 0.38 -3.24
CA LEU A 203 -11.12 1.67 -3.83
C LEU A 203 -11.66 2.67 -2.80
N LEU A 204 -12.28 2.20 -1.72
CA LEU A 204 -12.77 3.07 -0.64
C LEU A 204 -11.64 3.81 0.07
N ALA A 205 -10.39 3.34 -0.05
CA ALA A 205 -9.21 4.05 0.43
C ALA A 205 -9.02 5.43 -0.22
N LEU A 206 -9.58 5.64 -1.42
CA LEU A 206 -9.54 6.95 -2.08
C LEU A 206 -10.27 8.03 -1.27
N VAL A 207 -11.29 7.67 -0.48
CA VAL A 207 -12.02 8.64 0.36
C VAL A 207 -11.08 9.32 1.36
N PRO A 208 -10.40 8.64 2.30
CA PRO A 208 -9.46 9.27 3.20
C PRO A 208 -8.25 9.89 2.48
N ILE A 209 -7.76 9.29 1.39
CA ILE A 209 -6.66 9.84 0.58
C ILE A 209 -7.05 11.21 0.03
N TRP A 210 -8.24 11.38 -0.51
CA TRP A 210 -8.69 12.66 -1.08
C TRP A 210 -9.07 13.70 -0.03
N LEU A 211 -9.31 13.29 1.22
CA LEU A 211 -9.44 14.20 2.36
C LEU A 211 -8.08 14.71 2.87
N TYR A 212 -6.96 14.05 2.54
CA TYR A 212 -5.62 14.53 2.86
C TYR A 212 -5.25 15.74 1.98
N ARG A 213 -4.72 16.81 2.61
CA ARG A 213 -4.36 18.07 1.94
C ARG A 213 -2.91 18.52 2.16
N GLY A 214 -2.01 17.57 2.41
CA GLY A 214 -0.60 17.87 2.62
C GLY A 214 -0.24 18.29 4.05
N ARG A 215 -1.18 18.31 4.98
CA ARG A 215 -0.91 18.63 6.38
C ARG A 215 -0.25 17.44 7.09
N GLN A 216 0.91 17.66 7.70
CA GLN A 216 1.68 16.59 8.36
C GLN A 216 1.01 16.06 9.63
N GLY A 217 0.38 16.93 10.43
CA GLY A 217 -0.23 16.56 11.71
C GLY A 217 0.80 16.36 12.82
N HIS A 218 0.50 15.46 13.76
CA HIS A 218 1.44 15.14 14.83
C HIS A 218 2.70 14.48 14.27
N HIS A 219 3.84 15.11 14.53
CA HIS A 219 5.15 14.64 14.05
C HIS A 219 6.18 14.73 15.18
N SER A 220 6.44 13.59 15.81
CA SER A 220 7.55 13.43 16.74
C SER A 220 8.41 12.25 16.32
N LYS A 221 9.68 12.24 16.74
CA LYS A 221 10.55 11.08 16.50
C LYS A 221 9.97 9.81 17.10
N ALA A 222 9.39 9.91 18.31
CA ALA A 222 8.75 8.77 18.96
C ALA A 222 7.58 8.22 18.15
N PHE A 223 6.70 9.09 17.63
CA PHE A 223 5.60 8.67 16.76
C PHE A 223 6.10 7.99 15.47
N GLN A 224 7.14 8.56 14.86
CA GLN A 224 7.75 7.98 13.66
C GLN A 224 8.31 6.57 13.92
N TYR A 225 9.05 6.39 15.03
CA TYR A 225 9.58 5.07 15.41
C TYR A 225 8.46 4.09 15.78
N ALA A 226 7.40 4.55 16.44
CA ALA A 226 6.23 3.72 16.74
C ALA A 226 5.56 3.22 15.44
N CYS A 227 5.37 4.08 14.43
CA CYS A 227 4.83 3.68 13.14
C CYS A 227 5.73 2.65 12.43
N TYR A 228 7.05 2.81 12.47
CA TYR A 228 7.96 1.83 11.88
C TYR A 228 7.97 0.50 12.63
N ALA A 229 7.98 0.53 13.96
CA ALA A 229 8.01 -0.68 14.77
C ALA A 229 6.68 -1.44 14.74
N PHE A 230 5.56 -0.74 14.52
CA PHE A 230 4.23 -1.35 14.51
C PHE A 230 4.15 -2.53 13.55
N TYR A 231 4.69 -2.37 12.32
CA TYR A 231 4.58 -3.40 11.28
C TYR A 231 5.24 -4.72 11.70
N PRO A 232 6.55 -4.80 12.03
CA PRO A 232 7.15 -6.07 12.45
C PRO A 232 6.65 -6.57 13.81
N VAL A 233 6.33 -5.66 14.75
CA VAL A 233 5.96 -6.07 16.12
C VAL A 233 4.59 -6.74 16.16
N HIS A 234 3.55 -6.17 15.51
CA HIS A 234 2.23 -6.80 15.54
C HIS A 234 2.22 -8.14 14.79
N MET A 235 2.95 -8.26 13.67
CA MET A 235 3.07 -9.52 12.95
C MET A 235 3.78 -10.59 13.79
N LEU A 236 4.86 -10.21 14.50
CA LEU A 236 5.54 -11.12 15.41
C LEU A 236 4.61 -11.62 16.52
N ILE A 237 3.85 -10.70 17.14
CA ILE A 237 2.88 -11.06 18.18
C ILE A 237 1.82 -12.03 17.64
N LEU A 238 1.22 -11.70 16.48
CA LEU A 238 0.19 -12.54 15.86
C LEU A 238 0.72 -13.91 15.47
N GLY A 239 1.91 -13.97 14.85
CA GLY A 239 2.54 -15.23 14.49
C GLY A 239 2.87 -16.11 15.70
N LEU A 240 3.38 -15.52 16.80
CA LEU A 240 3.64 -16.27 18.04
C LEU A 240 2.35 -16.78 18.70
N VAL A 241 1.29 -15.96 18.70
CA VAL A 241 -0.02 -16.40 19.22
C VAL A 241 -0.57 -17.54 18.37
N GLN A 242 -0.51 -17.43 17.04
CA GLN A 242 -0.96 -18.46 16.12
C GLN A 242 -0.22 -19.80 16.32
N LEU A 243 1.09 -19.76 16.59
CA LEU A 243 1.87 -20.97 16.88
C LEU A 243 1.52 -21.61 18.24
N SER A 244 0.89 -20.89 19.14
CA SER A 244 0.52 -21.36 20.48
C SER A 244 -0.90 -21.97 20.54
N LEU A 245 -1.69 -21.79 19.49
CA LEU A 245 -3.06 -22.34 19.36
C LEU A 245 -3.04 -23.69 18.64
#